data_05f76d8acd6c89e4a55b80f9341e6e96
#
_entry.id   05f76d8acd6c89e4a55b80f9341e6e96
#
_cell.length_a   1.000
_cell.length_b   1.000
_cell.length_c   1.000
_cell.angle_alpha   90.00
_cell.angle_beta   90.00
_cell.angle_gamma   90.00
#
_symmetry.space_group_name_H-M   'P 1'
#
loop_
_entity.id
_entity.type
_entity.pdbx_description
1 polymer ?
#
loop_
_entity_poly.entity_id
_entity_poly.type
_entity_poly.pdbx_seq_one_letter_code
_entity_poly.pdbx_strand_id
1 'polypeptide(L)'
;MLPLPRMTQILLTIEGDCCGPMSIGTVAVIRAIEKHLGLSLATASSSVERCVFEGEQIALAAPSRRSAEALLAEFGRLPAAARIRASISD
;
A
#
# COMPACT_ATOMS: atom_id res chain seq x y z
N MET A 1 19.26 -27.41 -5.70
CA MET A 1 18.16 -26.48 -6.04
C MET A 1 18.27 -25.22 -5.21
N LEU A 2 18.39 -24.08 -5.87
CA LEU A 2 18.48 -22.82 -5.16
C LEU A 2 17.11 -22.40 -4.69
N PRO A 3 16.97 -21.95 -3.46
CA PRO A 3 15.70 -21.44 -3.02
C PRO A 3 15.36 -20.18 -3.80
N LEU A 4 14.08 -20.01 -4.10
CA LEU A 4 13.63 -18.79 -4.71
C LEU A 4 13.85 -17.64 -3.71
N PRO A 5 14.30 -16.48 -4.20
CA PRO A 5 14.44 -15.35 -3.31
C PRO A 5 13.08 -15.00 -2.74
N ARG A 6 13.06 -14.72 -1.46
CA ARG A 6 11.83 -14.26 -0.84
C ARG A 6 11.52 -12.86 -1.33
N MET A 7 10.32 -12.68 -1.83
CA MET A 7 9.90 -11.37 -2.24
C MET A 7 9.36 -10.64 -1.02
N THR A 8 9.85 -9.44 -0.82
CA THR A 8 9.31 -8.59 0.22
C THR A 8 7.93 -8.13 -0.21
N GLN A 9 6.98 -8.24 0.66
CA GLN A 9 5.61 -7.80 0.39
C GLN A 9 5.14 -6.88 1.48
N ILE A 10 4.23 -5.99 1.11
CA ILE A 10 3.54 -5.15 2.08
C ILE A 10 2.11 -5.63 2.14
N LEU A 11 1.67 -5.96 3.34
CA LEU A 11 0.27 -6.30 3.57
C LEU A 11 -0.43 -5.02 3.97
N LEU A 12 -1.40 -4.62 3.18
CA LEU A 12 -2.06 -3.33 3.33
C LEU A 12 -3.54 -3.51 3.58
N THR A 13 -4.03 -2.82 4.60
CA THR A 13 -5.45 -2.70 4.89
C THR A 13 -5.74 -1.23 5.14
N ILE A 14 -6.81 -0.73 4.58
CA ILE A 14 -7.22 0.65 4.79
C ILE A 14 -8.61 0.62 5.40
N GLU A 15 -8.73 1.18 6.60
CA GLU A 15 -10.01 1.29 7.26
C GLU A 15 -10.68 2.55 6.73
N GLY A 16 -11.61 2.33 5.81
CA GLY A 16 -12.27 3.48 5.23
C GLY A 16 -13.73 3.29 5.26
N ASP A 17 -14.33 3.69 6.31
CA ASP A 17 -15.75 3.52 6.35
C ASP A 17 -16.48 4.75 5.91
N CYS A 18 -15.86 5.74 5.48
CA CYS A 18 -16.64 6.92 5.37
C CYS A 18 -16.49 7.66 4.17
N CYS A 19 -15.69 7.30 3.37
CA CYS A 19 -15.39 8.47 2.68
C CYS A 19 -15.37 8.28 1.27
N GLY A 20 -15.92 7.76 0.63
CA GLY A 20 -15.95 7.72 -0.79
C GLY A 20 -14.57 7.86 -1.44
N PRO A 21 -14.53 7.73 -2.73
CA PRO A 21 -13.26 7.70 -3.46
C PRO A 21 -12.52 9.04 -3.43
N MET A 22 -13.21 10.08 -3.08
CA MET A 22 -12.61 11.40 -3.04
C MET A 22 -12.12 11.78 -1.66
N SER A 23 -12.11 10.83 -0.75
CA SER A 23 -11.68 11.16 0.59
C SER A 23 -10.21 11.51 0.60
N ILE A 24 -9.89 12.38 1.50
CA ILE A 24 -8.55 12.88 1.65
C ILE A 24 -7.58 11.75 1.90
N GLY A 25 -6.54 11.71 1.14
CA GLY A 25 -5.50 10.76 1.34
C GLY A 25 -5.47 9.59 0.37
N THR A 26 -6.55 9.28 -0.29
CA THR A 26 -6.55 8.15 -1.22
C THR A 26 -5.56 8.38 -2.37
N VAL A 27 -5.56 9.58 -2.93
CA VAL A 27 -4.62 9.91 -4.01
C VAL A 27 -3.19 9.87 -3.51
N ALA A 28 -2.96 10.37 -2.29
CA ALA A 28 -1.62 10.34 -1.71
C ALA A 28 -1.13 8.93 -1.47
N VAL A 29 -2.03 8.03 -1.04
CA VAL A 29 -1.69 6.63 -0.86
C VAL A 29 -1.31 5.99 -2.19
N ILE A 30 -2.10 6.24 -3.22
CA ILE A 30 -1.82 5.70 -4.55
C ILE A 30 -0.47 6.18 -5.06
N ARG A 31 -0.20 7.46 -4.91
CA ARG A 31 1.07 8.03 -5.36
C ARG A 31 2.27 7.48 -4.59
N ALA A 32 2.10 7.28 -3.29
CA ALA A 32 3.16 6.70 -2.49
C ALA A 32 3.48 5.28 -2.97
N ILE A 33 2.47 4.49 -3.26
CA ILE A 33 2.65 3.14 -3.76
C ILE A 33 3.37 3.15 -5.10
N GLU A 34 2.96 4.02 -6.03
CA GLU A 34 3.65 4.14 -7.30
C GLU A 34 5.12 4.49 -7.11
N LYS A 35 5.38 5.47 -6.27
CA LYS A 35 6.71 6.00 -6.07
C LYS A 35 7.66 4.97 -5.48
N HIS A 36 7.23 4.29 -4.44
CA HIS A 36 8.12 3.40 -3.70
C HIS A 36 8.15 1.97 -4.23
N LEU A 37 7.06 1.51 -4.80
CA LEU A 37 6.98 0.14 -5.30
C LEU A 37 7.14 0.03 -6.81
N GLY A 38 7.11 1.14 -7.51
CA GLY A 38 7.26 1.12 -8.96
C GLY A 38 6.07 0.52 -9.69
N LEU A 39 4.93 0.45 -9.05
CA LEU A 39 3.73 -0.09 -9.68
C LEU A 39 3.07 0.97 -10.56
N SER A 40 2.33 0.51 -11.55
CA SER A 40 1.60 1.43 -12.42
C SER A 40 0.46 2.10 -11.66
N LEU A 41 0.03 3.23 -12.17
CA LEU A 41 -1.11 3.94 -11.58
C LEU A 41 -2.34 3.04 -11.52
N ALA A 42 -2.61 2.31 -12.58
CA ALA A 42 -3.76 1.42 -12.64
C ALA A 42 -3.70 0.35 -11.55
N THR A 43 -2.54 -0.27 -11.36
CA THR A 43 -2.38 -1.30 -10.35
C THR A 43 -2.49 -0.72 -8.95
N ALA A 44 -1.83 0.40 -8.69
CA ALA A 44 -1.87 1.03 -7.38
C ALA A 44 -3.29 1.49 -7.04
N SER A 45 -3.96 2.11 -8.00
CA SER A 45 -5.32 2.59 -7.81
C SER A 45 -6.30 1.44 -7.54
N SER A 46 -6.21 0.38 -8.33
CA SER A 46 -7.07 -0.78 -8.16
C SER A 46 -6.87 -1.42 -6.78
N SER A 47 -5.62 -1.52 -6.34
CA SER A 47 -5.31 -2.11 -5.04
C SER A 47 -5.91 -1.28 -3.90
N VAL A 48 -5.74 0.03 -3.98
CA VAL A 48 -6.28 0.92 -2.95
C VAL A 48 -7.81 0.87 -2.93
N GLU A 49 -8.42 0.83 -4.10
CA GLU A 49 -9.88 0.73 -4.18
C GLU A 49 -10.41 -0.54 -3.52
N ARG A 50 -9.73 -1.65 -3.71
CA ARG A 50 -10.14 -2.90 -3.07
C ARG A 50 -10.05 -2.81 -1.56
N CYS A 51 -9.01 -2.16 -1.05
CA CYS A 51 -8.90 -1.96 0.39
C CYS A 51 -10.02 -1.08 0.93
N VAL A 52 -10.30 0.01 0.24
CA VAL A 52 -11.25 1.00 0.72
C VAL A 52 -12.69 0.55 0.57
N PHE A 53 -13.04 0.03 -0.60
CA PHE A 53 -14.43 -0.32 -0.89
C PHE A 53 -14.81 -1.72 -0.44
N GLU A 54 -13.89 -2.64 -0.47
CA GLU A 54 -14.20 -4.02 -0.14
C GLU A 54 -13.65 -4.46 1.21
N GLY A 55 -12.84 -3.62 1.84
CA GLY A 55 -12.25 -3.95 3.13
C GLY A 55 -11.25 -5.09 3.06
N GLU A 56 -10.72 -5.37 1.90
CA GLU A 56 -9.77 -6.46 1.74
C GLU A 56 -8.36 -6.08 2.18
N GLN A 57 -7.66 -7.05 2.71
CA GLN A 57 -6.23 -6.94 2.89
C GLN A 57 -5.57 -7.35 1.60
N ILE A 58 -4.70 -6.51 1.08
CA ILE A 58 -3.99 -6.82 -0.15
C ILE A 58 -2.50 -6.98 0.12
N ALA A 59 -1.83 -7.71 -0.76
CA ALA A 59 -0.39 -7.87 -0.71
C ALA A 59 0.22 -7.17 -1.91
N LEU A 60 1.16 -6.29 -1.65
CA LEU A 60 1.86 -5.56 -2.70
C LEU A 60 3.31 -5.99 -2.73
N ALA A 61 3.80 -6.34 -3.90
CA ALA A 61 5.20 -6.72 -4.05
C ALA A 61 6.08 -5.49 -3.99
N ALA A 62 7.13 -5.54 -3.21
CA ALA A 62 8.10 -4.47 -3.11
C ALA A 62 9.40 -4.89 -3.75
N PRO A 63 10.08 -3.99 -4.46
CA PRO A 63 11.36 -4.34 -5.09
C PRO A 63 12.46 -4.61 -4.08
N SER A 64 12.34 -4.06 -2.89
CA SER A 64 13.31 -4.30 -1.83
C SER A 64 12.69 -4.00 -0.49
N ARG A 65 13.33 -4.50 0.56
CA ARG A 65 12.89 -4.18 1.91
C ARG A 65 13.00 -2.69 2.20
N ARG A 66 14.04 -2.06 1.67
CA ARG A 66 14.22 -0.61 1.84
C ARG A 66 13.07 0.18 1.25
N SER A 67 12.61 -0.21 0.07
CA SER A 67 11.45 0.44 -0.54
C SER A 67 10.20 0.23 0.29
N ALA A 68 10.02 -0.97 0.83
CA ALA A 68 8.88 -1.26 1.68
C ALA A 68 8.90 -0.41 2.95
N GLU A 69 10.05 -0.30 3.59
CA GLU A 69 10.19 0.51 4.80
C GLU A 69 9.95 1.98 4.51
N ALA A 70 10.44 2.47 3.37
CA ALA A 70 10.24 3.85 2.97
C ALA A 70 8.75 4.13 2.73
N LEU A 71 8.05 3.18 2.12
CA LEU A 71 6.62 3.34 1.90
C LEU A 71 5.85 3.39 3.22
N LEU A 72 6.18 2.52 4.17
CA LEU A 72 5.53 2.54 5.47
C LEU A 72 5.78 3.86 6.19
N ALA A 73 7.00 4.38 6.10
CA ALA A 73 7.32 5.66 6.70
C ALA A 73 6.49 6.79 6.07
N GLU A 74 6.32 6.74 4.76
CA GLU A 74 5.52 7.74 4.08
C GLU A 74 4.05 7.64 4.47
N PHE A 75 3.51 6.43 4.58
CA PHE A 75 2.15 6.24 5.04
C PHE A 75 1.92 6.91 6.39
N GLY A 76 2.90 6.84 7.27
CA GLY A 76 2.80 7.46 8.59
C GLY A 76 2.73 8.99 8.55
N ARG A 77 3.07 9.59 7.44
CA ARG A 77 3.02 11.05 7.27
C ARG A 77 1.76 11.53 6.57
N LEU A 78 0.97 10.61 6.06
CA LEU A 78 -0.21 10.99 5.30
C LEU A 78 -1.37 11.36 6.22
N PRO A 79 -2.28 12.21 5.75
CA PRO A 79 -3.47 12.55 6.54
C PRO A 79 -4.28 11.32 6.93
N ALA A 80 -4.27 10.29 6.09
CA ALA A 80 -5.03 9.06 6.34
C ALA A 80 -4.25 8.04 7.15
N ALA A 81 -3.11 8.39 7.73
CA ALA A 81 -2.23 7.44 8.42
C ALA A 81 -2.97 6.63 9.48
N ALA A 82 -3.88 7.25 10.21
CA ALA A 82 -4.60 6.56 11.26
C ALA A 82 -5.48 5.43 10.75
N ARG A 83 -5.81 5.46 9.47
CA ARG A 83 -6.66 4.45 8.83
C ARG A 83 -5.90 3.41 8.04
N ILE A 84 -4.62 3.63 7.86
CA ILE A 84 -3.78 2.72 7.09
C ILE A 84 -3.10 1.75 8.04
N ARG A 85 -3.26 0.47 7.75
CA ARG A 85 -2.53 -0.57 8.47
C ARG A 85 -1.70 -1.31 7.46
N ALA A 86 -0.40 -1.22 7.61
CA ALA A 86 0.51 -1.84 6.69
C ALA A 86 1.66 -2.50 7.45
N SER A 87 2.07 -3.64 6.97
CA SER A 87 3.19 -4.35 7.58
C SER A 87 4.00 -5.01 6.47
N ILE A 88 5.26 -5.25 6.78
CA ILE A 88 6.17 -5.90 5.84
C ILE A 88 6.17 -7.38 6.14
N SER A 89 6.03 -8.18 5.09
CA SER A 89 6.11 -9.62 5.16
C SER A 89 7.24 -10.08 4.24
N ASP A 90 8.14 -10.82 4.79
CA ASP A 90 9.24 -11.39 4.01
C ASP A 90 8.99 -12.85 3.69
#